data_523ac8d304b4209826c08302597fdf7d
#
_entry.id   523ac8d304b4209826c08302597fdf7d
#
_cell.length_a   1.000
_cell.length_b   1.000
_cell.length_c   1.000
_cell.angle_alpha   90.00
_cell.angle_beta   90.00
_cell.angle_gamma   90.00
#
_symmetry.space_group_name_H-M   'P 1'
#
loop_
_entity.id
_entity.type
_entity.pdbx_description
1 polymer ?
#
loop_
_entity_poly.entity_id
_entity_poly.type
_entity_poly.pdbx_seq_one_letter_code
_entity_poly.pdbx_strand_id
1 'polypeptide(L)'
;ALGRFERMLMDVTRAGLADVAVFDEAGFELQALPDSSLTDVPLGRYELPRRSDEAHIYRPGHPLASWVLEQGKTRDLPVANLRFDYGAYGGKISTLEAHRGQAGWMAVRLLTVKALGQEEQHLLVSAVSTGGQVLEADDPDKLLRLPASEQPALADAPPAALEPDLSERRDALLREINARNLGYFKQEVDKLEAWADDLKLKLEGEIRELDGQIKDAAKAAAIAATLPETLEHQERRSKLQKQRTRLISELYTRQDEIASQRDDLIMAIKGQLQQDIDEVPLFTVQWSLV
;
A
#
# COMPACT_ATOMS: atom_id res chain seq x y z
N ALA A 1 8.15 8.51 26.71
CA ALA A 1 9.09 8.60 25.58
C ALA A 1 8.30 8.68 24.27
N LEU A 2 8.73 9.51 23.33
CA LEU A 2 8.15 9.61 21.99
C LEU A 2 8.30 8.28 21.23
N GLY A 3 7.27 7.87 20.49
CA GLY A 3 7.37 6.81 19.51
C GLY A 3 8.32 7.19 18.36
N ARG A 4 8.70 6.22 17.53
CA ARG A 4 9.63 6.47 16.41
C ARG A 4 9.10 7.55 15.45
N PHE A 5 7.83 7.43 15.06
CA PHE A 5 7.21 8.38 14.12
C PHE A 5 7.05 9.78 14.71
N GLU A 6 6.77 9.89 16.01
CA GLU A 6 6.68 11.17 16.70
C GLU A 6 8.03 11.88 16.74
N ARG A 7 9.12 11.15 16.97
CA ARG A 7 10.48 11.70 16.89
C ARG A 7 10.80 12.19 15.49
N MET A 8 10.54 11.38 14.46
CA MET A 8 10.76 11.78 13.07
C MET A 8 9.97 13.03 12.70
N LEU A 9 8.70 13.11 13.11
CA LEU A 9 7.88 14.31 12.89
C LEU A 9 8.51 15.53 13.57
N MET A 10 8.95 15.40 14.83
CA MET A 10 9.59 16.52 15.53
C MET A 10 10.91 16.94 14.90
N ASP A 11 11.71 16.01 14.39
CA ASP A 11 12.97 16.30 13.71
C ASP A 11 12.73 17.07 12.39
N VAL A 12 11.78 16.62 11.58
CA VAL A 12 11.37 17.33 10.36
C VAL A 12 10.78 18.72 10.69
N THR A 13 9.96 18.81 11.75
CA THR A 13 9.38 20.07 12.22
C THR A 13 10.46 21.04 12.67
N ARG A 14 11.46 20.58 13.41
CA ARG A 14 12.60 21.38 13.85
C ARG A 14 13.37 21.95 12.66
N ALA A 15 13.60 21.14 11.63
CA ALA A 15 14.25 21.60 10.41
C ALA A 15 13.39 22.57 9.58
N GLY A 16 12.06 22.38 9.57
CA GLY A 16 11.13 23.17 8.78
C GLY A 16 10.70 24.50 9.43
N LEU A 17 10.77 24.62 10.76
CA LEU A 17 10.32 25.78 11.52
C LEU A 17 11.46 26.45 12.30
N ALA A 18 12.72 26.19 11.98
CA ALA A 18 13.88 26.72 12.70
C ALA A 18 13.88 28.25 12.84
N ASP A 19 13.37 28.95 11.83
CA ASP A 19 13.37 30.42 11.78
C ASP A 19 12.17 31.06 12.49
N VAL A 20 11.12 30.28 12.79
CA VAL A 20 9.83 30.80 13.30
C VAL A 20 9.35 30.14 14.59
N ALA A 21 10.12 29.19 15.12
CA ALA A 21 9.78 28.49 16.36
C ALA A 21 10.99 28.23 17.25
N VAL A 22 10.76 28.20 18.57
CA VAL A 22 11.76 27.86 19.58
C VAL A 22 11.46 26.46 20.11
N PHE A 23 12.42 25.55 20.06
CA PHE A 23 12.25 24.14 20.40
C PHE A 23 12.84 23.80 21.78
N ASP A 24 12.18 22.91 22.51
CA ASP A 24 12.68 22.28 23.71
C ASP A 24 12.46 20.73 23.69
N GLU A 25 12.61 20.07 24.85
CA GLU A 25 12.45 18.61 24.96
C GLU A 25 10.97 18.14 24.87
N ALA A 26 10.01 19.01 25.12
CA ALA A 26 8.58 18.66 25.19
C ALA A 26 7.82 19.05 23.92
N GLY A 27 8.37 20.00 23.13
CA GLY A 27 7.69 20.52 21.97
C GLY A 27 8.35 21.79 21.40
N PHE A 28 7.52 22.76 21.02
CA PHE A 28 8.02 24.04 20.50
C PHE A 28 7.03 25.17 20.74
N GLU A 29 7.53 26.38 20.75
CA GLU A 29 6.76 27.62 20.79
C GLU A 29 6.78 28.25 19.40
N LEU A 30 5.64 28.29 18.72
CA LEU A 30 5.51 28.92 17.41
C LEU A 30 5.38 30.44 17.58
N GLN A 31 6.36 31.18 17.12
CA GLN A 31 6.44 32.64 17.29
C GLN A 31 5.84 33.41 16.10
N ALA A 32 5.94 32.84 14.90
CA ALA A 32 5.36 33.38 13.68
C ALA A 32 4.88 32.23 12.75
N LEU A 33 3.92 32.55 11.89
CA LEU A 33 3.49 31.59 10.86
C LEU A 33 4.56 31.47 9.77
N PRO A 34 4.94 30.24 9.37
CA PRO A 34 5.93 30.05 8.31
C PRO A 34 5.38 30.39 6.92
N ASP A 35 4.07 30.41 6.76
CA ASP A 35 3.39 30.75 5.51
C ASP A 35 2.03 31.41 5.75
N SER A 36 1.67 32.35 4.89
CA SER A 36 0.41 33.09 4.98
C SER A 36 -0.84 32.26 4.71
N SER A 37 -0.71 31.11 4.12
CA SER A 37 -1.82 30.16 3.89
C SER A 37 -2.30 29.46 5.15
N LEU A 38 -1.52 29.46 6.23
CA LEU A 38 -1.81 28.80 7.50
C LEU A 38 -2.66 29.68 8.44
N THR A 39 -3.77 30.24 7.95
CA THR A 39 -4.61 31.19 8.68
C THR A 39 -5.25 30.64 9.95
N ASP A 40 -5.49 29.31 9.99
CA ASP A 40 -6.17 28.64 11.11
C ASP A 40 -5.19 27.98 12.10
N VAL A 41 -3.89 28.29 11.97
CA VAL A 41 -2.85 27.75 12.87
C VAL A 41 -2.55 28.80 13.95
N PRO A 42 -2.92 28.54 15.22
CA PRO A 42 -2.63 29.49 16.30
C PRO A 42 -1.14 29.56 16.61
N LEU A 43 -0.67 30.76 17.00
CA LEU A 43 0.65 30.91 17.58
C LEU A 43 0.67 30.40 19.02
N GLY A 44 1.85 30.06 19.55
CA GLY A 44 2.02 29.63 20.92
C GLY A 44 2.60 28.22 21.06
N ARG A 45 2.33 27.61 22.18
CA ARG A 45 2.93 26.33 22.60
C ARG A 45 2.30 25.12 21.90
N TYR A 46 3.15 24.28 21.30
CA TYR A 46 2.81 22.99 20.71
C TYR A 46 3.55 21.86 21.41
N GLU A 47 2.87 20.74 21.69
CA GLU A 47 3.46 19.58 22.36
C GLU A 47 3.11 18.26 21.66
N LEU A 48 4.08 17.33 21.69
CA LEU A 48 3.93 15.98 21.19
C LEU A 48 4.70 14.98 22.09
N PRO A 49 4.03 14.13 22.86
CA PRO A 49 2.59 14.16 23.17
C PRO A 49 2.22 15.37 24.01
N ARG A 50 0.96 15.77 23.98
CA ARG A 50 0.47 16.88 24.81
C ARG A 50 0.64 16.56 26.30
N ARG A 51 1.25 17.48 27.05
CA ARG A 51 1.51 17.37 28.49
C ARG A 51 0.80 18.44 29.32
N SER A 52 0.46 19.55 28.70
CA SER A 52 -0.22 20.67 29.34
C SER A 52 -1.57 20.94 28.67
N ASP A 53 -2.54 21.46 29.44
CA ASP A 53 -3.87 21.78 28.91
C ASP A 53 -3.87 23.05 28.06
N GLU A 54 -2.88 23.91 28.20
CA GLU A 54 -2.72 25.16 27.46
C GLU A 54 -2.02 24.96 26.10
N ALA A 55 -1.30 23.85 25.92
CA ALA A 55 -0.58 23.58 24.67
C ALA A 55 -1.51 23.04 23.57
N HIS A 56 -1.22 23.43 22.35
CA HIS A 56 -1.85 22.85 21.18
C HIS A 56 -1.33 21.45 20.93
N ILE A 57 -2.24 20.55 20.49
CA ILE A 57 -1.87 19.17 20.14
C ILE A 57 -1.16 19.18 18.78
N TYR A 58 0.10 18.71 18.75
CA TYR A 58 0.83 18.49 17.53
C TYR A 58 0.75 17.02 17.10
N ARG A 59 0.36 16.77 15.86
CA ARG A 59 0.21 15.42 15.28
C ARG A 59 0.29 15.47 13.77
N PRO A 60 0.54 14.34 13.04
CA PRO A 60 0.68 14.35 11.57
C PRO A 60 -0.49 14.98 10.81
N GLY A 61 -1.73 14.85 11.32
CA GLY A 61 -2.92 15.47 10.71
C GLY A 61 -3.16 16.93 11.09
N HIS A 62 -2.26 17.58 11.86
CA HIS A 62 -2.37 19.01 12.15
C HIS A 62 -1.97 19.84 10.92
N PRO A 63 -2.67 20.95 10.58
CA PRO A 63 -2.36 21.75 9.38
C PRO A 63 -0.89 22.19 9.30
N LEU A 64 -0.30 22.62 10.42
CA LEU A 64 1.12 22.96 10.49
C LEU A 64 2.04 21.77 10.21
N ALA A 65 1.72 20.57 10.73
CA ALA A 65 2.50 19.37 10.47
C ALA A 65 2.40 18.93 9.01
N SER A 66 1.20 18.98 8.44
CA SER A 66 0.98 18.69 7.02
C SER A 66 1.77 19.64 6.12
N TRP A 67 1.76 20.93 6.44
CA TRP A 67 2.56 21.93 5.71
C TRP A 67 4.06 21.63 5.80
N VAL A 68 4.59 21.37 7.00
CA VAL A 68 6.01 21.02 7.21
C VAL A 68 6.41 19.78 6.41
N LEU A 69 5.55 18.75 6.40
CA LEU A 69 5.80 17.51 5.66
C LEU A 69 5.80 17.74 4.15
N GLU A 70 4.87 18.54 3.63
CA GLU A 70 4.84 18.90 2.20
C GLU A 70 6.06 19.73 1.78
N GLN A 71 6.47 20.72 2.60
CA GLN A 71 7.70 21.46 2.37
C GLN A 71 8.93 20.53 2.39
N GLY A 72 8.96 19.58 3.31
CA GLY A 72 10.03 18.58 3.37
C GLY A 72 10.13 17.70 2.12
N LYS A 73 9.00 17.33 1.52
CA LYS A 73 8.95 16.52 0.29
C LYS A 73 9.45 17.26 -0.95
N THR A 74 9.22 18.56 -1.01
CA THR A 74 9.54 19.39 -2.19
C THR A 74 10.86 20.14 -2.04
N ARG A 75 11.52 20.03 -0.88
CA ARG A 75 12.77 20.74 -0.59
C ARG A 75 13.91 20.17 -1.41
N ASP A 76 14.57 21.01 -2.19
CA ASP A 76 15.83 20.66 -2.83
C ASP A 76 16.94 20.60 -1.77
N LEU A 77 17.56 19.42 -1.65
CA LEU A 77 18.59 19.15 -0.65
C LEU A 77 19.96 19.13 -1.33
N PRO A 78 20.90 19.99 -0.90
CA PRO A 78 22.27 19.92 -1.40
C PRO A 78 22.92 18.59 -0.96
N VAL A 79 23.96 18.19 -1.67
CA VAL A 79 24.78 17.06 -1.25
C VAL A 79 25.41 17.36 0.10
N ALA A 80 25.11 16.56 1.10
CA ALA A 80 25.62 16.68 2.45
C ALA A 80 26.58 15.53 2.78
N ASN A 81 27.44 15.74 3.79
CA ASN A 81 28.27 14.68 4.37
C ASN A 81 27.75 14.36 5.76
N LEU A 82 27.30 13.11 5.96
CA LEU A 82 26.70 12.65 7.20
C LEU A 82 27.60 11.64 7.91
N ARG A 83 27.87 11.90 9.18
CA ARG A 83 28.53 10.95 10.08
C ARG A 83 27.47 10.27 10.93
N PHE A 84 27.27 8.97 10.68
CA PHE A 84 26.40 8.10 11.47
C PHE A 84 27.14 7.57 12.69
N ASP A 85 26.53 7.73 13.87
CA ASP A 85 27.10 7.29 15.14
C ASP A 85 26.41 6.00 15.61
N TYR A 86 27.08 4.87 15.38
CA TYR A 86 26.59 3.56 15.85
C TYR A 86 26.62 3.47 17.38
N GLY A 87 27.61 4.12 18.04
CA GLY A 87 27.74 4.08 19.49
C GLY A 87 26.62 4.82 20.23
N ALA A 88 26.05 5.86 19.62
CA ALA A 88 24.92 6.59 20.15
C ALA A 88 23.56 5.91 19.88
N TYR A 89 23.51 4.86 19.06
CA TYR A 89 22.31 4.07 18.81
C TYR A 89 22.05 3.13 19.99
N GLY A 90 20.94 3.30 20.67
CA GLY A 90 20.59 2.52 21.86
C GLY A 90 20.25 1.04 21.64
N GLY A 91 20.59 0.48 20.48
CA GLY A 91 20.33 -0.90 20.08
C GLY A 91 21.52 -1.55 19.36
N LYS A 92 21.32 -2.77 18.86
CA LYS A 92 22.30 -3.50 18.07
C LYS A 92 21.76 -3.81 16.67
N ILE A 93 22.53 -3.45 15.64
CA ILE A 93 22.28 -3.80 14.23
C ILE A 93 23.50 -4.56 13.72
N SER A 94 23.47 -5.89 13.85
CA SER A 94 24.64 -6.76 13.61
C SER A 94 25.21 -6.63 12.20
N THR A 95 24.39 -6.38 11.19
CA THR A 95 24.84 -6.22 9.81
C THR A 95 25.66 -4.95 9.61
N LEU A 96 25.36 -3.86 10.33
CA LEU A 96 26.13 -2.62 10.27
C LEU A 96 27.47 -2.67 11.02
N GLU A 97 27.66 -3.64 11.92
CA GLU A 97 28.94 -3.80 12.62
C GLU A 97 30.11 -4.04 11.65
N ALA A 98 29.86 -4.76 10.56
CA ALA A 98 30.85 -5.00 9.51
C ALA A 98 31.26 -3.75 8.72
N HIS A 99 30.44 -2.70 8.76
CA HIS A 99 30.65 -1.44 8.04
C HIS A 99 31.21 -0.33 8.94
N ARG A 100 31.49 -0.59 10.22
CA ARG A 100 32.07 0.40 11.11
C ARG A 100 33.47 0.80 10.62
N GLY A 101 33.73 2.11 10.66
CA GLY A 101 34.97 2.70 10.13
C GLY A 101 34.95 2.84 8.59
N GLN A 102 33.91 2.46 7.92
CA GLN A 102 33.75 2.68 6.49
C GLN A 102 33.08 4.03 6.21
N ALA A 103 33.31 4.50 4.99
CA ALA A 103 32.68 5.69 4.44
C ALA A 103 32.30 5.43 2.97
N GLY A 104 31.45 6.28 2.43
CA GLY A 104 31.02 6.12 1.05
C GLY A 104 29.94 7.11 0.63
N TRP A 105 29.11 6.69 -0.30
CA TRP A 105 28.01 7.48 -0.84
C TRP A 105 26.70 6.72 -0.71
N MET A 106 25.63 7.48 -0.50
CA MET A 106 24.26 6.96 -0.44
C MET A 106 23.35 7.85 -1.30
N ALA A 107 22.47 7.22 -2.06
CA ALA A 107 21.42 7.92 -2.78
C ALA A 107 20.05 7.33 -2.39
N VAL A 108 19.07 8.21 -2.24
CA VAL A 108 17.70 7.87 -1.87
C VAL A 108 16.74 8.41 -2.91
N ARG A 109 15.83 7.54 -3.37
CA ARG A 109 14.76 7.89 -4.31
C ARG A 109 13.42 7.43 -3.77
N LEU A 110 12.38 8.17 -4.12
CA LEU A 110 10.99 7.78 -3.89
C LEU A 110 10.45 7.14 -5.16
N LEU A 111 10.07 5.87 -5.07
CA LEU A 111 9.35 5.16 -6.11
C LEU A 111 7.86 5.18 -5.78
N THR A 112 7.05 5.76 -6.65
CA THR A 112 5.60 5.72 -6.56
C THR A 112 5.07 4.76 -7.63
N VAL A 113 4.33 3.76 -7.20
CA VAL A 113 3.71 2.76 -8.09
C VAL A 113 2.20 2.85 -7.94
N LYS A 114 1.53 3.20 -9.03
CA LYS A 114 0.06 3.18 -9.11
C LYS A 114 -0.38 1.91 -9.81
N ALA A 115 -1.06 1.05 -9.09
CA ALA A 115 -1.57 -0.22 -9.59
C ALA A 115 -2.89 -0.57 -8.89
N LEU A 116 -3.83 -1.20 -9.60
CA LEU A 116 -5.11 -1.68 -9.04
C LEU A 116 -5.93 -0.59 -8.32
N GLY A 117 -5.84 0.67 -8.76
CA GLY A 117 -6.51 1.81 -8.12
C GLY A 117 -5.90 2.21 -6.78
N GLN A 118 -4.74 1.65 -6.41
CA GLN A 118 -3.97 1.99 -5.23
C GLN A 118 -2.65 2.66 -5.62
N GLU A 119 -2.18 3.56 -4.77
CA GLU A 119 -0.88 4.18 -4.87
C GLU A 119 0.00 3.70 -3.72
N GLU A 120 1.16 3.16 -4.04
CA GLU A 120 2.16 2.71 -3.08
C GLU A 120 3.44 3.52 -3.26
N GLN A 121 4.04 3.93 -2.16
CA GLN A 121 5.30 4.67 -2.14
C GLN A 121 6.37 3.86 -1.43
N HIS A 122 7.52 3.72 -2.06
CA HIS A 122 8.67 2.98 -1.55
C HIS A 122 9.92 3.83 -1.64
N LEU A 123 10.77 3.75 -0.60
CA LEU A 123 12.09 4.34 -0.65
C LEU A 123 13.06 3.33 -1.28
N LEU A 124 13.75 3.75 -2.33
CA LEU A 124 14.90 3.05 -2.89
C LEU A 124 16.15 3.68 -2.30
N VAL A 125 16.91 2.91 -1.55
CA VAL A 125 18.14 3.38 -0.91
C VAL A 125 19.30 2.53 -1.40
N SER A 126 20.29 3.17 -2.00
CA SER A 126 21.56 2.54 -2.40
C SER A 126 22.70 3.17 -1.63
N ALA A 127 23.65 2.37 -1.17
CA ALA A 127 24.87 2.86 -0.57
C ALA A 127 26.08 2.08 -1.11
N VAL A 128 27.13 2.83 -1.42
CA VAL A 128 28.38 2.30 -1.96
C VAL A 128 29.54 2.80 -1.09
N SER A 129 30.41 1.90 -0.64
CA SER A 129 31.61 2.27 0.12
C SER A 129 32.65 2.96 -0.79
N THR A 130 33.60 3.69 -0.18
CA THR A 130 34.75 4.27 -0.90
C THR A 130 35.60 3.22 -1.62
N GLY A 131 35.54 1.96 -1.17
CA GLY A 131 36.14 0.82 -1.85
C GLY A 131 35.36 0.29 -3.05
N GLY A 132 34.23 0.91 -3.42
CA GLY A 132 33.39 0.50 -4.54
C GLY A 132 32.46 -0.67 -4.23
N GLN A 133 32.37 -1.11 -2.99
CA GLN A 133 31.47 -2.19 -2.57
C GLN A 133 30.07 -1.62 -2.32
N VAL A 134 29.06 -2.19 -2.98
CA VAL A 134 27.63 -1.92 -2.71
C VAL A 134 27.25 -2.58 -1.38
N LEU A 135 26.54 -1.86 -0.52
CA LEU A 135 25.99 -2.41 0.72
C LEU A 135 24.78 -3.29 0.39
N GLU A 136 24.64 -4.40 1.12
CA GLU A 136 23.55 -5.36 0.92
C GLU A 136 22.16 -4.76 1.18
N ALA A 137 21.14 -5.44 0.68
CA ALA A 137 19.80 -4.92 0.42
C ALA A 137 19.22 -3.98 1.50
N ASP A 138 19.24 -4.39 2.78
CA ASP A 138 18.61 -3.61 3.86
C ASP A 138 19.58 -2.71 4.66
N ASP A 139 20.88 -2.82 4.43
CA ASP A 139 21.86 -2.10 5.24
C ASP A 139 21.86 -0.59 4.99
N PRO A 140 21.65 -0.09 3.75
CA PRO A 140 21.47 1.34 3.53
C PRO A 140 20.30 1.94 4.33
N ASP A 141 19.15 1.25 4.39
CA ASP A 141 18.00 1.68 5.18
C ASP A 141 18.28 1.71 6.68
N LYS A 142 19.11 0.77 7.14
CA LYS A 142 19.50 0.69 8.54
C LYS A 142 20.43 1.83 8.95
N LEU A 143 21.29 2.32 8.05
CA LEU A 143 22.11 3.50 8.29
C LEU A 143 21.25 4.73 8.60
N LEU A 144 20.16 4.94 7.86
CA LEU A 144 19.24 6.06 8.09
C LEU A 144 18.50 6.00 9.45
N ARG A 145 18.62 4.91 10.19
CA ARG A 145 18.06 4.78 11.55
C ARG A 145 18.98 5.23 12.65
N LEU A 146 20.28 5.41 12.32
CA LEU A 146 21.28 5.83 13.27
C LEU A 146 21.24 7.34 13.51
N PRO A 147 21.61 7.81 14.70
CA PRO A 147 21.91 9.21 14.92
C PRO A 147 22.97 9.68 13.95
N ALA A 148 22.78 10.84 13.35
CA ALA A 148 23.70 11.41 12.39
C ALA A 148 24.04 12.87 12.72
N SER A 149 25.24 13.29 12.36
CA SER A 149 25.66 14.68 12.40
C SER A 149 26.22 15.08 11.05
N GLU A 150 25.92 16.32 10.64
CA GLU A 150 26.46 16.89 9.42
C GLU A 150 27.95 17.21 9.60
N GLN A 151 28.72 16.91 8.58
CA GLN A 151 30.16 17.19 8.48
C GLN A 151 30.41 18.11 7.27
N PRO A 152 31.54 18.81 7.21
CA PRO A 152 31.91 19.53 6.01
C PRO A 152 31.85 18.65 4.77
N ALA A 153 31.23 19.15 3.71
CA ALA A 153 31.11 18.41 2.44
C ALA A 153 32.50 18.16 1.85
N LEU A 154 32.71 16.94 1.31
CA LEU A 154 33.91 16.60 0.55
C LEU A 154 33.64 16.94 -0.93
N ALA A 155 34.73 17.31 -1.65
CA ALA A 155 34.62 17.73 -3.05
C ALA A 155 34.43 16.59 -4.06
N ASP A 156 34.25 15.35 -3.58
CA ASP A 156 34.16 14.16 -4.42
C ASP A 156 32.77 14.02 -5.07
N ALA A 157 32.71 13.45 -6.27
CA ALA A 157 31.47 13.14 -6.96
C ALA A 157 30.92 11.76 -6.56
N PRO A 158 29.60 11.56 -6.61
CA PRO A 158 29.00 10.26 -6.36
C PRO A 158 29.54 9.19 -7.33
N PRO A 159 29.82 7.96 -6.85
CA PRO A 159 30.33 6.90 -7.71
C PRO A 159 29.26 6.41 -8.68
N ALA A 160 29.69 6.08 -9.91
CA ALA A 160 28.78 5.57 -10.95
C ALA A 160 28.06 4.27 -10.57
N ALA A 161 28.54 3.55 -9.56
CA ALA A 161 27.93 2.30 -9.09
C ALA A 161 26.57 2.48 -8.38
N LEU A 162 26.21 3.68 -7.92
CA LEU A 162 24.92 3.95 -7.28
C LEU A 162 23.72 3.75 -8.24
N GLU A 163 23.84 4.21 -9.48
CA GLU A 163 22.74 4.13 -10.46
C GLU A 163 22.36 2.69 -10.86
N PRO A 164 23.31 1.81 -11.18
CA PRO A 164 22.99 0.40 -11.45
C PRO A 164 22.33 -0.30 -10.25
N ASP A 165 22.81 -0.08 -9.02
CA ASP A 165 22.22 -0.68 -7.83
C ASP A 165 20.80 -0.17 -7.55
N LEU A 166 20.55 1.14 -7.70
CA LEU A 166 19.19 1.69 -7.60
C LEU A 166 18.25 1.07 -8.64
N SER A 167 18.71 0.90 -9.88
CA SER A 167 17.92 0.27 -10.93
C SER A 167 17.60 -1.19 -10.60
N GLU A 168 18.58 -1.95 -10.10
CA GLU A 168 18.38 -3.34 -9.69
C GLU A 168 17.38 -3.47 -8.54
N ARG A 169 17.49 -2.60 -7.52
CA ARG A 169 16.55 -2.54 -6.39
C ARG A 169 15.13 -2.19 -6.84
N ARG A 170 15.00 -1.19 -7.72
CA ARG A 170 13.72 -0.84 -8.33
C ARG A 170 13.10 -2.04 -9.03
N ASP A 171 13.86 -2.70 -9.91
CA ASP A 171 13.37 -3.82 -10.70
C ASP A 171 13.02 -5.03 -9.82
N ALA A 172 13.76 -5.26 -8.73
CA ALA A 172 13.44 -6.29 -7.73
C ALA A 172 12.10 -5.98 -7.03
N LEU A 173 11.93 -4.74 -6.58
CA LEU A 173 10.70 -4.30 -5.92
C LEU A 173 9.48 -4.38 -6.86
N LEU A 174 9.64 -3.95 -8.11
CA LEU A 174 8.56 -4.06 -9.11
C LEU A 174 8.19 -5.52 -9.39
N ARG A 175 9.15 -6.45 -9.43
CA ARG A 175 8.86 -7.88 -9.53
C ARG A 175 8.07 -8.40 -8.33
N GLU A 176 8.40 -7.95 -7.12
CA GLU A 176 7.67 -8.33 -5.89
C GLU A 176 6.23 -7.82 -5.92
N ILE A 177 6.03 -6.54 -6.24
CA ILE A 177 4.71 -5.91 -6.38
C ILE A 177 3.87 -6.67 -7.42
N ASN A 178 4.46 -6.98 -8.58
CA ASN A 178 3.79 -7.71 -9.65
C ASN A 178 3.39 -9.13 -9.23
N ALA A 179 4.27 -9.84 -8.53
CA ALA A 179 3.99 -11.20 -8.05
C ALA A 179 2.84 -11.19 -7.01
N ARG A 180 2.85 -10.21 -6.09
CA ARG A 180 1.78 -10.01 -5.11
C ARG A 180 0.44 -9.70 -5.79
N ASN A 181 0.43 -8.77 -6.75
CA ASN A 181 -0.77 -8.37 -7.47
C ASN A 181 -1.34 -9.51 -8.31
N LEU A 182 -0.47 -10.32 -8.95
CA LEU A 182 -0.87 -11.54 -9.65
C LEU A 182 -1.47 -12.59 -8.70
N GLY A 183 -0.91 -12.73 -7.50
CA GLY A 183 -1.45 -13.61 -6.46
C GLY A 183 -2.86 -13.20 -6.04
N TYR A 184 -3.06 -11.90 -5.84
CA TYR A 184 -4.37 -11.33 -5.50
C TYR A 184 -5.41 -11.60 -6.60
N PHE A 185 -5.01 -11.40 -7.85
CA PHE A 185 -5.87 -11.68 -9.00
C PHE A 185 -6.31 -13.13 -9.07
N LYS A 186 -5.36 -14.07 -8.93
CA LYS A 186 -5.70 -15.49 -8.95
C LYS A 186 -6.71 -15.85 -7.87
N GLN A 187 -6.53 -15.32 -6.66
CA GLN A 187 -7.48 -15.55 -5.56
C GLN A 187 -8.89 -15.01 -5.86
N GLU A 188 -9.01 -13.85 -6.49
CA GLU A 188 -10.32 -13.30 -6.86
C GLU A 188 -11.00 -14.10 -7.98
N VAL A 189 -10.23 -14.57 -8.98
CA VAL A 189 -10.73 -15.48 -10.02
C VAL A 189 -11.20 -16.80 -9.40
N ASP A 190 -10.39 -17.41 -8.53
CA ASP A 190 -10.72 -18.68 -7.87
C ASP A 190 -12.02 -18.55 -7.03
N LYS A 191 -12.22 -17.42 -6.35
CA LYS A 191 -13.46 -17.13 -5.60
C LYS A 191 -14.69 -17.02 -6.51
N LEU A 192 -14.55 -16.33 -7.64
CA LEU A 192 -15.62 -16.19 -8.62
C LEU A 192 -15.99 -17.56 -9.22
N GLU A 193 -15.01 -18.38 -9.57
CA GLU A 193 -15.22 -19.72 -10.10
C GLU A 193 -15.90 -20.64 -9.06
N ALA A 194 -15.43 -20.64 -7.82
CA ALA A 194 -16.04 -21.42 -6.75
C ALA A 194 -17.50 -21.00 -6.49
N TRP A 195 -17.77 -19.69 -6.47
CA TRP A 195 -19.13 -19.18 -6.33
C TRP A 195 -20.03 -19.59 -7.52
N ALA A 196 -19.48 -19.57 -8.74
CA ALA A 196 -20.17 -20.03 -9.96
C ALA A 196 -20.57 -21.50 -9.88
N ASP A 197 -19.64 -22.34 -9.46
CA ASP A 197 -19.84 -23.77 -9.33
C ASP A 197 -20.89 -24.11 -8.25
N ASP A 198 -20.81 -23.45 -7.09
CA ASP A 198 -21.81 -23.63 -6.02
C ASP A 198 -23.22 -23.21 -6.47
N LEU A 199 -23.34 -22.09 -7.16
CA LEU A 199 -24.62 -21.62 -7.70
C LEU A 199 -25.19 -22.57 -8.75
N LYS A 200 -24.32 -23.05 -9.65
CA LYS A 200 -24.68 -24.05 -10.67
C LYS A 200 -25.19 -25.33 -10.03
N LEU A 201 -24.45 -25.90 -9.08
CA LEU A 201 -24.83 -27.12 -8.37
C LEU A 201 -26.17 -26.98 -7.66
N LYS A 202 -26.42 -25.82 -7.03
CA LYS A 202 -27.70 -25.53 -6.38
C LYS A 202 -28.85 -25.50 -7.38
N LEU A 203 -28.73 -24.73 -8.46
CA LEU A 203 -29.77 -24.59 -9.47
C LEU A 203 -30.04 -25.90 -10.21
N GLU A 204 -29.00 -26.69 -10.53
CA GLU A 204 -29.14 -28.02 -11.11
C GLU A 204 -29.82 -29.01 -10.15
N GLY A 205 -29.58 -28.85 -8.83
CA GLY A 205 -30.28 -29.62 -7.79
C GLY A 205 -31.76 -29.32 -7.76
N GLU A 206 -32.14 -28.04 -7.76
CA GLU A 206 -33.53 -27.59 -7.79
C GLU A 206 -34.24 -28.04 -9.08
N ILE A 207 -33.58 -27.96 -10.23
CA ILE A 207 -34.11 -28.42 -11.52
C ILE A 207 -34.39 -29.92 -11.49
N ARG A 208 -33.45 -30.73 -10.93
CA ARG A 208 -33.64 -32.19 -10.80
C ARG A 208 -34.81 -32.57 -9.87
N GLU A 209 -34.98 -31.80 -8.78
CA GLU A 209 -36.14 -31.99 -7.90
C GLU A 209 -37.45 -31.67 -8.60
N LEU A 210 -37.51 -30.58 -9.36
CA LEU A 210 -38.70 -30.24 -10.19
C LEU A 210 -38.97 -31.30 -11.25
N ASP A 211 -37.93 -31.87 -11.88
CA ASP A 211 -38.11 -32.99 -12.84
C ASP A 211 -38.72 -34.22 -12.18
N GLY A 212 -38.35 -34.52 -10.93
CA GLY A 212 -38.99 -35.55 -10.12
C GLY A 212 -40.48 -35.26 -9.86
N GLN A 213 -40.78 -34.05 -9.38
CA GLN A 213 -42.16 -33.65 -9.10
C GLN A 213 -43.04 -33.60 -10.35
N ILE A 214 -42.52 -33.18 -11.50
CA ILE A 214 -43.21 -33.18 -12.78
C ILE A 214 -43.56 -34.64 -13.19
N LYS A 215 -42.62 -35.56 -13.03
CA LYS A 215 -42.84 -36.99 -13.33
C LYS A 215 -43.89 -37.60 -12.41
N ASP A 216 -43.88 -37.27 -11.13
CA ASP A 216 -44.87 -37.77 -10.18
C ASP A 216 -46.25 -37.19 -10.43
N ALA A 217 -46.39 -35.89 -10.76
CA ALA A 217 -47.65 -35.29 -11.17
C ALA A 217 -48.19 -35.90 -12.45
N ALA A 218 -47.34 -36.26 -13.41
CA ALA A 218 -47.73 -36.96 -14.62
C ALA A 218 -48.26 -38.37 -14.35
N LYS A 219 -47.60 -39.14 -13.45
CA LYS A 219 -48.08 -40.44 -13.02
C LYS A 219 -49.42 -40.35 -12.30
N ALA A 220 -49.55 -39.39 -11.36
CA ALA A 220 -50.77 -39.16 -10.63
C ALA A 220 -51.97 -38.83 -11.57
N ALA A 221 -51.73 -37.99 -12.58
CA ALA A 221 -52.76 -37.71 -13.60
C ALA A 221 -53.17 -38.94 -14.41
N ALA A 222 -52.23 -39.88 -14.65
CA ALA A 222 -52.50 -41.11 -15.42
C ALA A 222 -53.34 -42.16 -14.66
N ILE A 223 -53.26 -42.16 -13.31
CA ILE A 223 -53.97 -43.12 -12.45
C ILE A 223 -55.21 -42.51 -11.75
N ALA A 224 -55.50 -41.21 -11.95
CA ALA A 224 -56.63 -40.52 -11.36
C ALA A 224 -57.96 -41.14 -11.78
N ALA A 225 -58.84 -41.36 -10.81
CA ALA A 225 -60.11 -42.05 -11.03
C ALA A 225 -61.23 -41.12 -11.58
N THR A 226 -61.05 -39.79 -11.40
CA THR A 226 -62.02 -38.78 -11.79
C THR A 226 -61.42 -37.68 -12.67
N LEU A 227 -62.27 -37.05 -13.52
CA LEU A 227 -61.86 -35.96 -14.39
C LEU A 227 -61.32 -34.74 -13.60
N PRO A 228 -61.95 -34.31 -12.50
CA PRO A 228 -61.44 -33.21 -11.68
C PRO A 228 -60.03 -33.47 -11.15
N GLU A 229 -59.75 -34.68 -10.62
CA GLU A 229 -58.42 -35.06 -10.13
C GLU A 229 -57.38 -35.06 -11.25
N THR A 230 -57.74 -35.55 -12.45
CA THR A 230 -56.84 -35.50 -13.62
C THR A 230 -56.48 -34.09 -13.99
N LEU A 231 -57.45 -33.16 -13.99
CA LEU A 231 -57.23 -31.75 -14.29
C LEU A 231 -56.33 -31.07 -13.24
N GLU A 232 -56.54 -31.35 -11.95
CA GLU A 232 -55.70 -30.82 -10.87
C GLU A 232 -54.22 -31.23 -11.04
N HIS A 233 -54.00 -32.52 -11.32
CA HIS A 233 -52.61 -32.99 -11.54
C HIS A 233 -51.98 -32.44 -12.81
N GLN A 234 -52.74 -32.18 -13.87
CA GLN A 234 -52.27 -31.53 -15.09
C GLN A 234 -51.92 -30.05 -14.85
N GLU A 235 -52.73 -29.33 -14.09
CA GLU A 235 -52.45 -27.92 -13.70
C GLU A 235 -51.18 -27.83 -12.84
N ARG A 236 -51.04 -28.75 -11.86
CA ARG A 236 -49.86 -28.86 -11.04
C ARG A 236 -48.61 -29.11 -11.90
N ARG A 237 -48.67 -30.05 -12.82
CA ARG A 237 -47.60 -30.33 -13.78
C ARG A 237 -47.22 -29.12 -14.60
N SER A 238 -48.20 -28.37 -15.12
CA SER A 238 -47.97 -27.17 -15.90
C SER A 238 -47.26 -26.08 -15.10
N LYS A 239 -47.66 -25.88 -13.83
CA LYS A 239 -46.99 -24.93 -12.91
C LYS A 239 -45.54 -25.31 -12.67
N LEU A 240 -45.26 -26.58 -12.38
CA LEU A 240 -43.89 -27.10 -12.16
C LEU A 240 -43.04 -26.96 -13.42
N GLN A 241 -43.59 -27.19 -14.60
CA GLN A 241 -42.88 -26.99 -15.88
C GLN A 241 -42.47 -25.54 -16.09
N LYS A 242 -43.37 -24.59 -15.77
CA LYS A 242 -43.03 -23.14 -15.83
C LYS A 242 -41.94 -22.77 -14.86
N GLN A 243 -41.98 -23.30 -13.63
CA GLN A 243 -40.91 -23.07 -12.64
C GLN A 243 -39.55 -23.62 -13.12
N ARG A 244 -39.56 -24.84 -13.65
CA ARG A 244 -38.35 -25.46 -14.24
C ARG A 244 -37.77 -24.61 -15.37
N THR A 245 -38.59 -24.12 -16.30
CA THR A 245 -38.10 -23.29 -17.41
C THR A 245 -37.51 -21.99 -16.90
N ARG A 246 -38.10 -21.38 -15.85
CA ARG A 246 -37.57 -20.18 -15.21
C ARG A 246 -36.18 -20.44 -14.58
N LEU A 247 -36.02 -21.53 -13.83
CA LEU A 247 -34.72 -21.87 -13.22
C LEU A 247 -33.64 -22.16 -14.26
N ILE A 248 -33.98 -22.81 -15.36
CA ILE A 248 -33.05 -23.03 -16.47
C ILE A 248 -32.61 -21.68 -17.08
N SER A 249 -33.55 -20.75 -17.30
CA SER A 249 -33.22 -19.42 -17.79
C SER A 249 -32.33 -18.66 -16.79
N GLU A 250 -32.61 -18.77 -15.50
CA GLU A 250 -31.79 -18.16 -14.44
C GLU A 250 -30.37 -18.75 -14.41
N LEU A 251 -30.22 -20.05 -14.57
CA LEU A 251 -28.91 -20.72 -14.64
C LEU A 251 -28.05 -20.12 -15.77
N TYR A 252 -28.60 -20.01 -16.97
CA TYR A 252 -27.86 -19.41 -18.10
C TYR A 252 -27.53 -17.94 -17.88
N THR A 253 -28.48 -17.14 -17.37
CA THR A 253 -28.26 -15.73 -17.07
C THR A 253 -27.13 -15.55 -16.06
N ARG A 254 -27.09 -16.36 -15.01
CA ARG A 254 -26.04 -16.31 -13.99
C ARG A 254 -24.67 -16.75 -14.54
N GLN A 255 -24.64 -17.74 -15.41
CA GLN A 255 -23.39 -18.14 -16.07
C GLN A 255 -22.81 -17.01 -16.95
N ASP A 256 -23.68 -16.33 -17.70
CA ASP A 256 -23.27 -15.19 -18.52
C ASP A 256 -22.78 -14.01 -17.67
N GLU A 257 -23.48 -13.69 -16.55
CA GLU A 257 -23.05 -12.66 -15.61
C GLU A 257 -21.65 -12.94 -15.02
N ILE A 258 -21.38 -14.19 -14.64
CA ILE A 258 -20.09 -14.58 -14.09
C ILE A 258 -18.98 -14.53 -15.15
N ALA A 259 -19.27 -14.99 -16.36
CA ALA A 259 -18.34 -14.88 -17.49
C ALA A 259 -17.98 -13.42 -17.77
N SER A 260 -18.98 -12.52 -17.78
CA SER A 260 -18.77 -11.09 -17.94
C SER A 260 -17.92 -10.50 -16.81
N GLN A 261 -18.22 -10.83 -15.55
CA GLN A 261 -17.42 -10.34 -14.40
C GLN A 261 -15.96 -10.80 -14.48
N ARG A 262 -15.72 -12.05 -14.91
CA ARG A 262 -14.36 -12.55 -15.12
C ARG A 262 -13.65 -11.79 -16.23
N ASP A 263 -14.31 -11.54 -17.35
CA ASP A 263 -13.73 -10.82 -18.49
C ASP A 263 -13.45 -9.36 -18.14
N ASP A 264 -14.34 -8.71 -17.37
CA ASP A 264 -14.14 -7.37 -16.83
C ASP A 264 -12.93 -7.32 -15.88
N LEU A 265 -12.76 -8.32 -15.02
CA LEU A 265 -11.61 -8.45 -14.13
C LEU A 265 -10.31 -8.62 -14.92
N ILE A 266 -10.32 -9.45 -15.97
CA ILE A 266 -9.18 -9.62 -16.88
C ILE A 266 -8.85 -8.32 -17.61
N MET A 267 -9.85 -7.57 -18.10
CA MET A 267 -9.63 -6.29 -18.76
C MET A 267 -9.12 -5.21 -17.81
N ALA A 268 -9.65 -5.14 -16.59
CA ALA A 268 -9.14 -4.25 -15.55
C ALA A 268 -7.65 -4.49 -15.28
N ILE A 269 -7.23 -5.75 -15.20
CA ILE A 269 -5.82 -6.10 -14.99
C ILE A 269 -4.96 -5.82 -16.21
N LYS A 270 -5.44 -6.07 -17.43
CA LYS A 270 -4.71 -5.69 -18.64
C LYS A 270 -4.48 -4.18 -18.73
N GLY A 271 -5.47 -3.36 -18.32
CA GLY A 271 -5.32 -1.91 -18.22
C GLY A 271 -4.33 -1.48 -17.14
N GLN A 272 -4.19 -2.28 -16.09
CA GLN A 272 -3.32 -2.03 -14.94
C GLN A 272 -1.91 -2.59 -15.09
N LEU A 273 -1.65 -3.41 -16.10
CA LEU A 273 -0.28 -3.76 -16.55
C LEU A 273 0.46 -2.54 -17.11
N GLN A 274 -0.24 -1.46 -17.46
CA GLN A 274 0.33 -0.13 -17.60
C GLN A 274 0.44 0.49 -16.20
N GLN A 275 1.42 0.04 -15.42
CA GLN A 275 1.77 0.68 -14.16
C GLN A 275 2.25 2.09 -14.45
N ASP A 276 1.64 3.07 -13.78
CA ASP A 276 2.19 4.41 -13.74
C ASP A 276 3.27 4.39 -12.64
N ILE A 277 4.52 4.44 -13.09
CA ILE A 277 5.70 4.40 -12.23
C ILE A 277 6.35 5.76 -12.29
N ASP A 278 6.44 6.42 -11.14
CA ASP A 278 7.16 7.67 -10.96
C ASP A 278 8.33 7.47 -10.00
N GLU A 279 9.50 7.98 -10.36
CA GLU A 279 10.71 7.88 -9.57
C GLU A 279 11.33 9.26 -9.37
N VAL A 280 11.33 9.73 -8.12
CA VAL A 280 11.83 11.06 -7.76
C VAL A 280 13.08 10.93 -6.89
N PRO A 281 14.23 11.54 -7.28
CA PRO A 281 15.38 11.63 -6.41
C PRO A 281 15.05 12.50 -5.19
N LEU A 282 15.34 12.00 -3.98
CA LEU A 282 15.13 12.74 -2.75
C LEU A 282 16.42 13.43 -2.30
N PHE A 283 17.51 12.68 -2.17
CA PHE A 283 18.81 13.24 -1.82
C PHE A 283 19.95 12.27 -2.12
N THR A 284 21.15 12.83 -2.23
CA THR A 284 22.42 12.08 -2.29
C THR A 284 23.34 12.64 -1.22
N VAL A 285 23.95 11.76 -0.41
CA VAL A 285 24.83 12.14 0.69
C VAL A 285 26.11 11.30 0.69
N GLN A 286 27.19 11.92 1.17
CA GLN A 286 28.34 11.17 1.65
C GLN A 286 28.04 10.64 3.05
N TRP A 287 28.50 9.46 3.37
CA TRP A 287 28.30 8.87 4.68
C TRP A 287 29.59 8.31 5.27
N SER A 288 29.67 8.35 6.58
CA SER A 288 30.68 7.61 7.35
C SER A 288 30.01 6.97 8.56
N LEU A 289 30.44 5.77 8.95
CA LEU A 289 29.91 5.03 10.10
C LEU A 289 31.01 4.90 11.18
N VAL A 290 30.77 5.42 12.37
CA VAL A 290 31.68 5.41 13.49
C VAL A 290 31.17 4.62 14.70
#